data_1c15cc035ba9610b251e3f77e282af6d
#
_entry.id   1c15cc035ba9610b251e3f77e282af6d
#
_cell.length_a   1.000
_cell.length_b   1.000
_cell.length_c   1.000
_cell.angle_alpha   90.00
_cell.angle_beta   90.00
_cell.angle_gamma   90.00
#
_symmetry.space_group_name_H-M   'P 1'
#
loop_
_entity.id
_entity.type
_entity.pdbx_description
1 polymer ?
#
loop_
_entity_poly.entity_id
_entity_poly.type
_entity_poly.pdbx_seq_one_letter_code
_entity_poly.pdbx_strand_id
1 'polypeptide(L)'
;MGSAQRTSGAPGLRAARLRAAALGAACLLAAAAAAQPAAAQSRPRAAGKTVVYTTRAGDTLYDVAARYLQGPDDWQVLAQMNGVPAPKRLQPGLALKLPVARLRKEQLSVRVVAVQGAAERASGEAVAPLAVDATLSEGDRVRTGANGFVTLELADGTHLSLPPDSQLDLKTLRRTVLTGALDREFELTRGTVDSEVTHLKKRDDRFQIRSPSVVAGVRGTRFRVNYDAAGNATTRVEVLDGAVGVARSQRPADATLVPANYGSVATSSGAIGAPVRLLPAPALVAPAKVQDEPDVAFEIAPLERAHAYQVQLARDAGLLDLFSQTRTDTPRAVFRNVPNGTYFVRIAAIDENGLEGRPRTYAFERRLMGLDATATPGPGGYEFRWSSNGAAANARYRFVLSRSRDLSAPVVDEVGLRARQITVAHLPPGEYFWAVIVEEFDGGRFYEKTSPVSAFTLSR
;
A
#
# COMPACT_ATOMS: atom_id res chain seq x y z
N MET A 1 20.81 -56.21 42.73
CA MET A 1 20.60 -55.86 44.15
C MET A 1 19.52 -54.85 44.16
N GLY A 2 18.39 -55.12 44.42
CA GLY A 2 17.52 -55.64 45.47
C GLY A 2 16.40 -54.62 45.57
N SER A 3 15.31 -55.01 45.18
CA SER A 3 14.09 -55.59 45.80
C SER A 3 13.28 -54.55 46.54
N ALA A 4 12.07 -54.41 46.08
CA ALA A 4 10.84 -55.13 46.42
C ALA A 4 9.99 -54.30 47.42
N GLN A 5 8.80 -54.13 47.10
CA GLN A 5 7.55 -54.86 47.37
C GLN A 5 6.56 -54.04 48.16
N ARG A 6 5.36 -53.89 47.61
CA ARG A 6 4.02 -54.40 48.08
C ARG A 6 3.51 -53.78 49.40
N THR A 7 2.23 -53.49 49.61
CA THR A 7 0.93 -54.15 49.36
C THR A 7 -0.17 -53.20 49.81
N SER A 8 -1.25 -53.07 49.10
CA SER A 8 -2.55 -53.76 49.27
C SER A 8 -3.44 -53.23 50.40
N GLY A 9 -4.69 -53.01 50.08
CA GLY A 9 -5.81 -53.34 50.87
C GLY A 9 -7.06 -52.51 50.71
N ALA A 10 -7.98 -52.90 49.86
CA ALA A 10 -9.41 -52.75 50.09
C ALA A 10 -9.84 -53.86 51.07
N PRO A 11 -10.99 -54.00 51.60
CA PRO A 11 -12.32 -53.74 51.05
C PRO A 11 -13.45 -53.39 52.08
N GLY A 12 -14.65 -53.26 51.57
CA GLY A 12 -15.84 -53.90 52.09
C GLY A 12 -16.91 -53.00 52.68
N LEU A 13 -17.98 -52.90 52.05
CA LEU A 13 -19.22 -53.73 52.00
C LEU A 13 -20.31 -53.40 53.00
N ARG A 14 -21.51 -53.17 52.45
CA ARG A 14 -22.88 -53.60 52.90
C ARG A 14 -23.60 -52.75 53.93
N ALA A 15 -24.71 -52.26 53.51
CA ALA A 15 -26.08 -52.82 53.38
C ALA A 15 -26.93 -52.52 54.61
N ALA A 16 -28.05 -52.01 54.50
CA ALA A 16 -29.34 -52.59 54.34
C ALA A 16 -30.45 -51.69 54.92
N ARG A 17 -31.52 -51.48 54.16
CA ARG A 17 -32.91 -51.82 54.37
C ARG A 17 -33.52 -51.44 55.72
N LEU A 18 -34.67 -50.79 55.85
CA LEU A 18 -36.05 -51.21 55.54
C LEU A 18 -37.06 -50.21 56.18
N ARG A 19 -38.16 -49.97 55.48
CA ARG A 19 -39.54 -49.88 55.90
C ARG A 19 -39.92 -48.86 56.99
N ALA A 20 -41.01 -48.06 56.86
CA ALA A 20 -42.37 -48.47 56.78
C ALA A 20 -43.31 -47.32 56.46
N ALA A 21 -44.42 -47.71 55.89
CA ALA A 21 -45.63 -47.01 55.57
C ALA A 21 -46.46 -46.56 56.78
N ALA A 22 -47.26 -45.51 56.59
CA ALA A 22 -48.67 -45.49 57.04
C ALA A 22 -49.32 -44.14 56.66
N LEU A 23 -50.25 -44.13 55.76
CA LEU A 23 -51.66 -43.78 55.86
C LEU A 23 -52.06 -42.53 56.63
N GLY A 24 -52.72 -41.62 55.93
CA GLY A 24 -53.53 -40.55 56.43
C GLY A 24 -54.26 -39.83 55.28
N ALA A 25 -55.55 -40.23 55.09
CA ALA A 25 -56.44 -39.73 54.05
C ALA A 25 -57.06 -38.37 54.42
N ALA A 26 -57.53 -37.70 53.35
CA ALA A 26 -58.63 -36.75 53.25
C ALA A 26 -58.40 -35.28 53.64
N CYS A 27 -58.48 -34.39 52.62
CA CYS A 27 -59.59 -33.49 52.41
C CYS A 27 -59.45 -32.74 51.08
N LEU A 28 -60.38 -33.02 50.18
CA LEU A 28 -60.66 -32.22 48.99
C LEU A 28 -61.16 -30.84 49.39
N LEU A 29 -60.50 -29.79 48.91
CA LEU A 29 -61.10 -28.49 48.67
C LEU A 29 -60.54 -27.91 47.36
N ALA A 30 -61.39 -27.91 46.35
CA ALA A 30 -61.18 -27.32 45.06
C ALA A 30 -61.08 -25.81 45.22
N ALA A 31 -59.89 -25.24 44.86
CA ALA A 31 -59.74 -23.84 44.54
C ALA A 31 -59.33 -23.76 43.04
N ALA A 32 -60.33 -23.45 42.20
CA ALA A 32 -60.11 -23.09 40.81
C ALA A 32 -59.36 -21.75 40.76
N ALA A 33 -58.04 -21.80 40.69
CA ALA A 33 -57.22 -20.64 40.34
C ALA A 33 -57.29 -20.45 38.84
N ALA A 34 -58.03 -19.43 38.41
CA ALA A 34 -58.03 -18.94 37.01
C ALA A 34 -56.61 -18.65 36.61
N ALA A 35 -56.03 -19.49 35.73
CA ALA A 35 -54.77 -19.20 35.03
C ALA A 35 -55.07 -18.04 34.08
N GLN A 36 -54.74 -16.83 34.47
CA GLN A 36 -54.59 -15.70 33.52
C GLN A 36 -53.45 -16.03 32.63
N PRO A 37 -53.64 -15.95 31.29
CA PRO A 37 -52.50 -16.04 30.39
C PRO A 37 -51.61 -14.84 30.71
N ALA A 38 -50.36 -15.11 31.14
CA ALA A 38 -49.35 -14.13 31.27
C ALA A 38 -49.14 -13.52 29.86
N ALA A 39 -49.64 -12.31 29.68
CA ALA A 39 -49.35 -11.52 28.52
C ALA A 39 -47.82 -11.50 28.42
N ALA A 40 -47.31 -12.15 27.39
CA ALA A 40 -45.89 -12.11 27.03
C ALA A 40 -45.55 -10.62 26.86
N GLN A 41 -44.98 -10.02 27.88
CA GLN A 41 -44.33 -8.72 27.75
C GLN A 41 -43.22 -8.90 26.74
N SER A 42 -43.49 -8.50 25.48
CA SER A 42 -42.50 -8.38 24.44
C SER A 42 -41.42 -7.47 25.01
N ARG A 43 -40.25 -8.07 25.32
CA ARG A 43 -39.03 -7.34 25.66
C ARG A 43 -38.87 -6.24 24.63
N PRO A 44 -38.64 -4.97 25.03
CA PRO A 44 -38.40 -3.92 24.05
C PRO A 44 -37.22 -4.36 23.20
N ARG A 45 -37.47 -4.59 21.91
CA ARG A 45 -36.48 -4.87 20.91
C ARG A 45 -35.49 -3.71 21.02
N ALA A 46 -34.20 -3.99 21.30
CA ALA A 46 -33.16 -2.99 21.46
C ALA A 46 -33.34 -1.93 20.39
N ALA A 47 -33.57 -0.70 20.80
CA ALA A 47 -33.81 0.41 19.88
C ALA A 47 -32.59 0.55 18.99
N GLY A 48 -32.72 0.13 17.75
CA GLY A 48 -31.64 0.21 16.75
C GLY A 48 -31.15 1.65 16.64
N LYS A 49 -29.87 1.85 16.29
CA LYS A 49 -29.31 3.19 16.05
C LYS A 49 -30.21 3.96 15.09
N THR A 50 -30.52 5.23 15.45
CA THR A 50 -31.34 6.13 14.63
C THR A 50 -30.55 7.38 14.27
N VAL A 51 -30.94 8.01 13.14
CA VAL A 51 -30.50 9.34 12.74
C VAL A 51 -31.73 10.23 12.67
N VAL A 52 -31.58 11.51 12.99
CA VAL A 52 -32.67 12.50 12.95
C VAL A 52 -32.69 13.18 11.60
N TYR A 53 -33.88 13.22 10.99
CA TYR A 53 -34.20 14.03 9.82
C TYR A 53 -35.18 15.14 10.21
N THR A 54 -34.90 16.37 9.87
CA THR A 54 -35.83 17.50 10.07
C THR A 54 -36.65 17.67 8.80
N THR A 55 -37.98 17.55 8.94
CA THR A 55 -38.91 17.62 7.82
C THR A 55 -38.94 19.02 7.17
N ARG A 56 -39.20 19.02 5.88
CA ARG A 56 -39.35 20.23 5.04
C ARG A 56 -40.81 20.41 4.63
N ALA A 57 -41.13 21.59 4.15
CA ALA A 57 -42.45 21.86 3.61
C ALA A 57 -42.78 20.93 2.42
N GLY A 58 -43.93 20.27 2.50
CA GLY A 58 -44.38 19.31 1.49
C GLY A 58 -43.95 17.89 1.70
N ASP A 59 -43.10 17.59 2.69
CA ASP A 59 -42.69 16.20 2.99
C ASP A 59 -43.87 15.35 3.45
N THR A 60 -43.91 14.12 2.99
CA THR A 60 -44.76 13.05 3.53
C THR A 60 -43.86 11.92 4.07
N LEU A 61 -44.37 11.04 4.93
CA LEU A 61 -43.58 9.89 5.36
C LEU A 61 -43.19 8.98 4.19
N TYR A 62 -44.06 8.89 3.17
CA TYR A 62 -43.80 8.13 1.96
C TYR A 62 -42.61 8.71 1.19
N ASP A 63 -42.60 10.03 0.96
CA ASP A 63 -41.49 10.71 0.25
C ASP A 63 -40.19 10.61 1.02
N VAL A 64 -40.21 10.76 2.35
CA VAL A 64 -39.03 10.61 3.19
C VAL A 64 -38.50 9.17 3.14
N ALA A 65 -39.39 8.16 3.19
CA ALA A 65 -39.00 6.76 3.05
C ALA A 65 -38.42 6.47 1.65
N ALA A 66 -39.10 6.90 0.59
CA ALA A 66 -38.65 6.69 -0.79
C ALA A 66 -37.28 7.34 -1.07
N ARG A 67 -37.02 8.50 -0.46
CA ARG A 67 -35.76 9.25 -0.66
C ARG A 67 -34.61 8.72 0.16
N TYR A 68 -34.84 8.34 1.41
CA TYR A 68 -33.78 8.08 2.40
C TYR A 68 -33.73 6.68 2.95
N LEU A 69 -34.76 5.83 2.75
CA LEU A 69 -34.78 4.44 3.19
C LEU A 69 -34.69 3.47 2.01
N GLN A 70 -34.75 2.18 2.29
CA GLN A 70 -34.60 1.11 1.28
C GLN A 70 -35.75 1.10 0.26
N GLY A 71 -36.92 1.60 0.65
CA GLY A 71 -38.06 1.73 -0.24
C GLY A 71 -39.18 2.58 0.36
N PRO A 72 -40.17 2.95 -0.48
CA PRO A 72 -41.29 3.76 -0.03
C PRO A 72 -42.12 3.07 1.06
N ASP A 73 -42.24 1.75 1.04
CA ASP A 73 -43.02 0.96 2.04
C ASP A 73 -42.45 1.07 3.45
N ASP A 74 -41.20 1.51 3.61
CA ASP A 74 -40.61 1.80 4.92
C ASP A 74 -41.29 2.98 5.63
N TRP A 75 -42.23 3.70 4.99
CA TRP A 75 -43.00 4.76 5.63
C TRP A 75 -43.77 4.23 6.86
N GLN A 76 -44.21 2.98 6.84
CA GLN A 76 -44.90 2.34 7.97
C GLN A 76 -43.98 2.24 9.20
N VAL A 77 -42.72 1.89 8.98
CA VAL A 77 -41.68 1.83 10.03
C VAL A 77 -41.45 3.23 10.60
N LEU A 78 -41.41 4.26 9.74
CA LEU A 78 -41.27 5.65 10.18
C LEU A 78 -42.48 6.10 11.00
N ALA A 79 -43.72 5.77 10.56
CA ALA A 79 -44.96 6.08 11.28
C ALA A 79 -44.96 5.50 12.69
N GLN A 80 -44.67 4.21 12.79
CA GLN A 80 -44.64 3.49 14.07
C GLN A 80 -43.53 4.03 14.99
N MET A 81 -42.33 4.24 14.45
CA MET A 81 -41.15 4.69 15.22
C MET A 81 -41.32 6.10 15.79
N ASN A 82 -42.03 6.97 15.06
CA ASN A 82 -42.18 8.39 15.39
C ASN A 82 -43.56 8.73 15.96
N GLY A 83 -44.48 7.76 16.12
CA GLY A 83 -45.83 8.00 16.63
C GLY A 83 -46.67 8.90 15.72
N VAL A 84 -46.46 8.85 14.40
CA VAL A 84 -47.18 9.66 13.40
C VAL A 84 -48.30 8.81 12.78
N PRO A 85 -49.56 8.98 13.16
CA PRO A 85 -50.62 8.03 12.82
C PRO A 85 -51.17 8.15 11.37
N ALA A 86 -51.03 9.30 10.72
CA ALA A 86 -51.53 9.49 9.36
C ALA A 86 -50.71 10.49 8.57
N PRO A 87 -49.94 10.08 7.57
CA PRO A 87 -48.76 10.77 7.11
C PRO A 87 -48.88 11.51 5.78
N LYS A 88 -50.00 12.16 5.50
CA LYS A 88 -50.19 12.80 4.20
C LYS A 88 -49.45 14.16 4.04
N ARG A 89 -49.21 14.88 5.13
CA ARG A 89 -48.41 16.09 5.19
C ARG A 89 -47.75 16.22 6.56
N LEU A 90 -46.43 16.27 6.59
CA LEU A 90 -45.69 16.52 7.82
C LEU A 90 -45.53 18.03 8.04
N GLN A 91 -45.58 18.42 9.30
CA GLN A 91 -45.30 19.82 9.64
C GLN A 91 -43.80 20.06 9.39
N PRO A 92 -43.40 21.17 8.72
CA PRO A 92 -42.00 21.54 8.58
C PRO A 92 -41.34 21.70 9.95
N GLY A 93 -40.09 21.24 10.07
CA GLY A 93 -39.34 21.31 11.33
C GLY A 93 -39.57 20.13 12.29
N LEU A 94 -40.43 19.15 11.96
CA LEU A 94 -40.60 17.95 12.77
C LEU A 94 -39.34 17.08 12.72
N ALA A 95 -38.80 16.70 13.88
CA ALA A 95 -37.66 15.79 13.99
C ALA A 95 -38.12 14.32 13.88
N LEU A 96 -37.86 13.71 12.73
CA LEU A 96 -38.15 12.28 12.48
C LEU A 96 -36.91 11.43 12.78
N LYS A 97 -37.05 10.36 13.55
CA LYS A 97 -36.04 9.32 13.75
C LYS A 97 -36.13 8.30 12.61
N LEU A 98 -35.03 8.15 11.88
CA LEU A 98 -34.89 7.15 10.82
C LEU A 98 -33.97 6.03 11.28
N PRO A 99 -34.33 4.75 11.07
CA PRO A 99 -33.49 3.62 11.49
C PRO A 99 -32.24 3.52 10.59
N VAL A 100 -31.06 3.59 11.19
CA VAL A 100 -29.78 3.56 10.45
C VAL A 100 -29.66 2.29 9.59
N ALA A 101 -30.15 1.16 10.06
CA ALA A 101 -30.11 -0.11 9.33
C ALA A 101 -30.90 -0.11 8.02
N ARG A 102 -31.87 0.82 7.85
CA ARG A 102 -32.72 0.93 6.66
C ARG A 102 -32.38 2.13 5.79
N LEU A 103 -31.33 2.91 6.12
CA LEU A 103 -30.95 4.04 5.30
C LEU A 103 -30.51 3.58 3.90
N ARG A 104 -31.01 4.30 2.90
CA ARG A 104 -30.61 4.10 1.51
C ARG A 104 -29.14 4.42 1.34
N LYS A 105 -28.41 3.50 0.68
CA LYS A 105 -27.01 3.64 0.34
C LYS A 105 -26.87 3.65 -1.19
N GLU A 106 -26.04 4.53 -1.70
CA GLU A 106 -25.61 4.58 -3.09
C GLU A 106 -24.26 3.93 -3.24
N GLN A 107 -24.06 3.19 -4.32
CA GLN A 107 -22.75 2.66 -4.66
C GLN A 107 -21.80 3.78 -5.07
N LEU A 108 -20.55 3.63 -4.70
CA LEU A 108 -19.43 4.45 -5.13
C LEU A 108 -18.57 3.64 -6.09
N SER A 109 -17.79 4.35 -6.88
CA SER A 109 -16.79 3.77 -7.76
C SER A 109 -15.39 4.24 -7.40
N VAL A 110 -14.41 3.50 -7.89
CA VAL A 110 -12.99 3.78 -7.78
C VAL A 110 -12.42 3.88 -9.19
N ARG A 111 -11.60 4.88 -9.46
CA ARG A 111 -10.94 5.07 -10.75
C ARG A 111 -9.52 4.51 -10.69
N VAL A 112 -9.08 3.90 -11.76
CA VAL A 112 -7.68 3.49 -11.95
C VAL A 112 -6.92 4.66 -12.53
N VAL A 113 -5.92 5.18 -11.81
CA VAL A 113 -5.14 6.36 -12.24
C VAL A 113 -3.78 6.00 -12.80
N ALA A 114 -3.24 4.83 -12.46
CA ALA A 114 -2.02 4.32 -13.06
C ALA A 114 -2.05 2.79 -13.11
N VAL A 115 -1.49 2.24 -14.21
CA VAL A 115 -1.28 0.81 -14.40
C VAL A 115 0.07 0.61 -15.09
N GLN A 116 0.90 -0.26 -14.55
CA GLN A 116 2.16 -0.69 -15.16
C GLN A 116 2.27 -2.21 -15.06
N GLY A 117 2.82 -2.83 -16.11
CA GLY A 117 3.01 -4.27 -16.15
C GLY A 117 1.71 -5.06 -16.17
N ALA A 118 1.75 -6.29 -15.64
CA ALA A 118 0.60 -7.18 -15.61
C ALA A 118 -0.35 -6.81 -14.48
N ALA A 119 -1.57 -6.40 -14.83
CA ALA A 119 -2.63 -6.11 -13.88
C ALA A 119 -3.99 -6.55 -14.44
N GLU A 120 -4.82 -7.11 -13.59
CA GLU A 120 -6.11 -7.70 -13.96
C GLU A 120 -7.22 -7.21 -13.03
N ARG A 121 -8.41 -7.05 -13.60
CA ARG A 121 -9.68 -6.94 -12.87
C ARG A 121 -10.42 -8.26 -12.98
N ALA A 122 -10.94 -8.75 -11.86
CA ALA A 122 -11.94 -9.82 -11.84
C ALA A 122 -13.26 -9.27 -11.30
N SER A 123 -14.37 -9.55 -12.02
CA SER A 123 -15.74 -9.21 -11.65
C SER A 123 -16.59 -10.47 -11.76
N GLY A 124 -16.92 -11.10 -10.65
CA GLY A 124 -17.45 -12.46 -10.63
C GLY A 124 -16.45 -13.45 -11.26
N GLU A 125 -16.88 -14.17 -12.30
CA GLU A 125 -16.04 -15.12 -13.05
C GLU A 125 -15.25 -14.46 -14.20
N ALA A 126 -15.61 -13.23 -14.58
CA ALA A 126 -14.97 -12.53 -15.69
C ALA A 126 -13.64 -11.93 -15.22
N VAL A 127 -12.57 -12.21 -15.96
CA VAL A 127 -11.23 -11.64 -15.75
C VAL A 127 -10.84 -10.87 -17.01
N ALA A 128 -10.36 -9.65 -16.84
CA ALA A 128 -9.90 -8.79 -17.93
C ALA A 128 -8.65 -8.00 -17.52
N PRO A 129 -7.76 -7.65 -18.47
CA PRO A 129 -6.67 -6.72 -18.22
C PRO A 129 -7.21 -5.40 -17.68
N LEU A 130 -6.47 -4.82 -16.73
CA LEU A 130 -6.81 -3.52 -16.17
C LEU A 130 -6.16 -2.41 -16.99
N ALA A 131 -6.92 -1.34 -17.25
CA ALA A 131 -6.45 -0.16 -17.97
C ALA A 131 -6.59 1.10 -17.12
N VAL A 132 -5.80 2.13 -17.44
CA VAL A 132 -5.96 3.48 -16.87
C VAL A 132 -7.35 4.00 -17.22
N ASP A 133 -7.93 4.81 -16.34
CA ASP A 133 -9.30 5.35 -16.37
C ASP A 133 -10.42 4.30 -16.27
N ALA A 134 -10.08 3.01 -16.09
CA ALA A 134 -11.10 2.01 -15.78
C ALA A 134 -11.80 2.35 -14.46
N THR A 135 -13.12 2.12 -14.44
CA THR A 135 -13.94 2.30 -13.25
C THR A 135 -14.21 0.94 -12.60
N LEU A 136 -13.90 0.84 -11.31
CA LEU A 136 -14.14 -0.34 -10.49
C LEU A 136 -15.28 -0.09 -9.52
N SER A 137 -16.00 -1.15 -9.18
CA SER A 137 -17.17 -1.12 -8.31
C SER A 137 -17.06 -2.12 -7.16
N GLU A 138 -17.97 -2.02 -6.22
CA GLU A 138 -18.13 -3.03 -5.17
C GLU A 138 -18.31 -4.43 -5.78
N GLY A 139 -17.54 -5.40 -5.29
CA GLY A 139 -17.48 -6.77 -5.80
C GLY A 139 -16.33 -7.04 -6.77
N ASP A 140 -15.70 -6.00 -7.32
CA ASP A 140 -14.51 -6.17 -8.16
C ASP A 140 -13.28 -6.56 -7.34
N ARG A 141 -12.35 -7.24 -7.99
CA ARG A 141 -11.04 -7.62 -7.47
C ARG A 141 -9.95 -7.09 -8.41
N VAL A 142 -8.90 -6.53 -7.83
CA VAL A 142 -7.69 -6.11 -8.55
C VAL A 142 -6.56 -7.05 -8.17
N ARG A 143 -5.82 -7.53 -9.19
CA ARG A 143 -4.62 -8.34 -9.02
C ARG A 143 -3.47 -7.74 -9.82
N THR A 144 -2.30 -7.66 -9.21
CA THR A 144 -1.03 -7.31 -9.86
C THR A 144 -0.15 -8.56 -9.99
N GLY A 145 0.50 -8.71 -11.15
CA GLY A 145 1.52 -9.74 -11.37
C GLY A 145 2.89 -9.32 -10.84
N ALA A 146 3.92 -10.13 -11.11
CA ALA A 146 5.28 -9.94 -10.58
C ALA A 146 5.93 -8.58 -10.94
N ASN A 147 5.51 -7.94 -12.03
CA ASN A 147 5.96 -6.61 -12.44
C ASN A 147 4.78 -5.63 -12.56
N GLY A 148 3.65 -5.96 -11.91
CA GLY A 148 2.42 -5.18 -11.99
C GLY A 148 2.36 -4.12 -10.91
N PHE A 149 1.92 -2.90 -11.27
CA PHE A 149 1.61 -1.83 -10.35
C PHE A 149 0.26 -1.23 -10.72
N VAL A 150 -0.56 -0.95 -9.74
CA VAL A 150 -1.86 -0.30 -9.92
C VAL A 150 -2.04 0.77 -8.87
N THR A 151 -2.48 1.95 -9.28
CA THR A 151 -2.93 2.98 -8.36
C THR A 151 -4.40 3.29 -8.59
N LEU A 152 -5.17 3.20 -7.53
CA LEU A 152 -6.59 3.47 -7.47
C LEU A 152 -6.85 4.81 -6.79
N GLU A 153 -7.80 5.58 -7.30
CA GLU A 153 -8.25 6.84 -6.71
C GLU A 153 -9.75 6.79 -6.40
N LEU A 154 -10.11 7.16 -5.18
CA LEU A 154 -11.48 7.35 -4.75
C LEU A 154 -11.93 8.79 -4.97
N ALA A 155 -13.23 9.03 -5.05
CA ALA A 155 -13.82 10.35 -5.35
C ALA A 155 -13.45 11.46 -4.34
N ASP A 156 -12.94 11.13 -3.17
CA ASP A 156 -12.47 12.08 -2.15
C ASP A 156 -10.96 12.37 -2.23
N GLY A 157 -10.25 11.84 -3.24
CA GLY A 157 -8.80 11.96 -3.38
C GLY A 157 -8.00 10.97 -2.54
N THR A 158 -8.63 9.94 -2.00
CA THR A 158 -7.93 8.83 -1.36
C THR A 158 -7.25 7.97 -2.42
N HIS A 159 -5.97 7.62 -2.22
CA HIS A 159 -5.21 6.75 -3.11
C HIS A 159 -4.87 5.41 -2.46
N LEU A 160 -4.98 4.35 -3.25
CA LEU A 160 -4.54 3.00 -2.89
C LEU A 160 -3.58 2.51 -3.97
N SER A 161 -2.33 2.24 -3.62
CA SER A 161 -1.33 1.72 -4.54
C SER A 161 -1.01 0.26 -4.23
N LEU A 162 -1.13 -0.58 -5.24
CA LEU A 162 -0.85 -2.00 -5.19
C LEU A 162 0.47 -2.27 -5.93
N PRO A 163 1.56 -2.61 -5.23
CA PRO A 163 2.79 -3.07 -5.83
C PRO A 163 2.65 -4.51 -6.38
N PRO A 164 3.70 -5.09 -6.98
CA PRO A 164 3.68 -6.45 -7.50
C PRO A 164 3.13 -7.50 -6.53
N ASP A 165 2.59 -8.58 -7.10
CA ASP A 165 2.09 -9.76 -6.40
C ASP A 165 1.01 -9.47 -5.35
N SER A 166 0.20 -8.44 -5.56
CA SER A 166 -0.84 -7.99 -4.63
C SER A 166 -2.24 -8.31 -5.15
N GLN A 167 -3.17 -8.56 -4.23
CA GLN A 167 -4.58 -8.79 -4.54
C GLN A 167 -5.48 -8.08 -3.54
N LEU A 168 -6.35 -7.21 -4.05
CA LEU A 168 -7.29 -6.39 -3.29
C LEU A 168 -8.72 -6.58 -3.81
N ASP A 169 -9.62 -6.98 -2.92
CA ASP A 169 -11.04 -7.08 -3.20
C ASP A 169 -11.77 -5.82 -2.71
N LEU A 170 -12.64 -5.25 -3.52
CA LEU A 170 -13.46 -4.09 -3.19
C LEU A 170 -14.77 -4.58 -2.57
N LYS A 171 -14.84 -4.67 -1.22
CA LYS A 171 -15.96 -5.32 -0.52
C LYS A 171 -17.15 -4.41 -0.31
N THR A 172 -16.91 -3.16 0.10
CA THR A 172 -17.97 -2.17 0.33
C THR A 172 -17.50 -0.81 -0.15
N LEU A 173 -18.29 -0.23 -1.04
CA LEU A 173 -18.05 1.11 -1.57
C LEU A 173 -19.39 1.84 -1.64
N ARG A 174 -19.80 2.49 -0.53
CA ARG A 174 -21.15 3.04 -0.39
C ARG A 174 -21.17 4.41 0.29
N ARG A 175 -22.14 5.21 -0.09
CA ARG A 175 -22.48 6.48 0.56
C ARG A 175 -23.92 6.43 1.06
N THR A 176 -24.14 6.77 2.30
CA THR A 176 -25.51 6.90 2.86
C THR A 176 -26.14 8.18 2.32
N VAL A 177 -27.29 8.09 1.65
CA VAL A 177 -27.94 9.23 0.97
C VAL A 177 -28.27 10.37 1.92
N LEU A 178 -28.86 10.08 3.10
CA LEU A 178 -29.28 11.08 4.06
C LEU A 178 -28.09 11.83 4.70
N THR A 179 -27.11 11.10 5.18
CA THR A 179 -26.01 11.67 5.96
C THR A 179 -24.80 11.99 5.11
N GLY A 180 -24.73 11.41 3.89
CA GLY A 180 -23.55 11.40 3.03
C GLY A 180 -22.35 10.71 3.68
N ALA A 181 -22.56 9.89 4.72
CA ALA A 181 -21.50 9.13 5.37
C ALA A 181 -20.98 8.06 4.41
N LEU A 182 -19.64 7.90 4.38
CA LEU A 182 -18.92 6.99 3.52
C LEU A 182 -18.64 5.67 4.25
N ASP A 183 -18.89 4.55 3.57
CA ASP A 183 -18.60 3.21 4.05
C ASP A 183 -17.74 2.49 3.02
N ARG A 184 -16.45 2.31 3.34
CA ARG A 184 -15.44 1.79 2.42
C ARG A 184 -14.66 0.67 3.11
N GLU A 185 -14.72 -0.51 2.52
CA GLU A 185 -14.06 -1.71 3.02
C GLU A 185 -13.39 -2.44 1.87
N PHE A 186 -12.10 -2.69 2.03
CA PHE A 186 -11.27 -3.44 1.11
C PHE A 186 -10.73 -4.67 1.83
N GLU A 187 -10.47 -5.75 1.08
CA GLU A 187 -9.85 -6.95 1.62
C GLU A 187 -8.57 -7.28 0.86
N LEU A 188 -7.45 -7.17 1.55
CA LEU A 188 -6.14 -7.58 1.06
C LEU A 188 -5.97 -9.07 1.30
N THR A 189 -6.02 -9.87 0.24
CA THR A 189 -5.90 -11.32 0.30
C THR A 189 -4.49 -11.82 0.01
N ARG A 190 -3.64 -10.94 -0.55
CA ARG A 190 -2.22 -11.21 -0.83
C ARG A 190 -1.47 -9.90 -1.08
N GLY A 191 -0.19 -9.86 -0.68
CA GLY A 191 0.76 -8.80 -1.02
C GLY A 191 0.57 -7.54 -0.18
N THR A 192 0.65 -6.38 -0.81
CA THR A 192 0.73 -5.08 -0.13
C THR A 192 -0.28 -4.09 -0.71
N VAL A 193 -0.78 -3.20 0.13
CA VAL A 193 -1.47 -1.98 -0.28
C VAL A 193 -0.90 -0.80 0.50
N ASP A 194 -0.37 0.18 -0.22
CA ASP A 194 -0.02 1.50 0.29
C ASP A 194 -1.26 2.39 0.20
N SER A 195 -1.61 3.06 1.29
CA SER A 195 -2.84 3.85 1.40
C SER A 195 -2.55 5.26 1.87
N GLU A 196 -3.02 6.22 1.10
CA GLU A 196 -3.07 7.63 1.48
C GLU A 196 -4.53 8.05 1.56
N VAL A 197 -5.09 7.98 2.77
CA VAL A 197 -6.51 8.21 3.03
C VAL A 197 -6.73 9.64 3.44
N THR A 198 -7.59 10.35 2.69
CA THR A 198 -8.02 11.71 3.05
C THR A 198 -8.74 11.73 4.39
N HIS A 199 -8.65 12.85 5.11
CA HIS A 199 -9.26 12.96 6.43
C HIS A 199 -10.78 12.77 6.38
N LEU A 200 -11.29 11.79 7.14
CA LEU A 200 -12.72 11.48 7.22
C LEU A 200 -13.46 12.55 8.03
N LYS A 201 -14.37 13.29 7.37
CA LYS A 201 -15.02 14.49 7.91
C LYS A 201 -16.16 14.17 8.86
N LYS A 202 -16.85 13.03 8.67
CA LYS A 202 -18.04 12.66 9.44
C LYS A 202 -17.70 11.57 10.45
N ARG A 203 -18.39 11.58 11.58
CA ARG A 203 -18.20 10.60 12.65
C ARG A 203 -18.49 9.17 12.18
N ASP A 204 -19.47 9.03 11.27
CA ASP A 204 -19.94 7.73 10.77
C ASP A 204 -19.21 7.31 9.47
N ASP A 205 -18.26 8.12 8.98
CA ASP A 205 -17.39 7.69 7.90
C ASP A 205 -16.52 6.51 8.35
N ARG A 206 -16.40 5.52 7.48
CA ARG A 206 -15.62 4.32 7.70
C ARG A 206 -14.68 4.06 6.51
N PHE A 207 -13.44 3.80 6.83
CA PHE A 207 -12.45 3.28 5.89
C PHE A 207 -11.70 2.14 6.57
N GLN A 208 -11.71 0.96 5.97
CA GLN A 208 -11.09 -0.23 6.51
C GLN A 208 -10.39 -1.04 5.43
N ILE A 209 -9.21 -1.56 5.77
CA ILE A 209 -8.54 -2.61 5.03
C ILE A 209 -8.50 -3.85 5.91
N ARG A 210 -9.07 -4.93 5.40
CA ARG A 210 -9.05 -6.24 6.04
C ARG A 210 -7.94 -7.10 5.45
N SER A 211 -7.36 -7.93 6.27
CA SER A 211 -6.65 -9.14 5.89
C SER A 211 -7.37 -10.35 6.51
N PRO A 212 -6.97 -11.57 6.19
CA PRO A 212 -7.54 -12.75 6.85
C PRO A 212 -7.46 -12.73 8.37
N SER A 213 -6.45 -12.10 8.96
CA SER A 213 -6.21 -12.06 10.41
C SER A 213 -6.69 -10.79 11.10
N VAL A 214 -6.60 -9.63 10.47
CA VAL A 214 -6.90 -8.34 11.11
C VAL A 214 -7.69 -7.38 10.23
N VAL A 215 -8.26 -6.38 10.90
CA VAL A 215 -8.91 -5.21 10.30
C VAL A 215 -8.15 -3.97 10.72
N ALA A 216 -7.68 -3.20 9.75
CA ALA A 216 -7.06 -1.90 9.93
C ALA A 216 -8.09 -0.80 9.62
N GLY A 217 -8.53 -0.06 10.62
CA GLY A 217 -9.48 1.06 10.49
C GLY A 217 -8.82 2.40 10.70
N VAL A 218 -9.15 3.39 9.86
CA VAL A 218 -8.50 4.71 9.85
C VAL A 218 -9.48 5.88 9.74
N ARG A 219 -8.99 7.08 10.05
CA ARG A 219 -9.74 8.34 9.90
C ARG A 219 -8.99 9.46 9.16
N GLY A 220 -8.04 9.12 8.31
CA GLY A 220 -7.17 10.05 7.60
C GLY A 220 -5.73 9.77 7.97
N THR A 221 -5.07 8.96 7.18
CA THR A 221 -3.85 8.27 7.59
C THR A 221 -3.08 7.87 6.36
N ARG A 222 -1.77 8.01 6.40
CA ARG A 222 -0.88 7.38 5.44
C ARG A 222 -0.29 6.13 6.06
N PHE A 223 -0.64 4.97 5.51
CA PHE A 223 -0.28 3.69 6.10
C PHE A 223 -0.17 2.61 5.03
N ARG A 224 0.50 1.54 5.38
CA ARG A 224 0.66 0.34 4.55
C ARG A 224 0.10 -0.86 5.28
N VAL A 225 -0.53 -1.76 4.54
CA VAL A 225 -0.88 -3.10 4.99
C VAL A 225 -0.20 -4.11 4.06
N ASN A 226 0.57 -5.01 4.64
CA ASN A 226 1.17 -6.14 3.94
C ASN A 226 0.60 -7.43 4.52
N TYR A 227 0.13 -8.33 3.65
CA TYR A 227 -0.27 -9.68 4.01
C TYR A 227 0.60 -10.69 3.27
N ASP A 228 1.44 -11.38 4.04
CA ASP A 228 2.27 -12.46 3.57
C ASP A 228 1.58 -13.79 3.86
N ALA A 229 1.07 -14.43 2.81
CA ALA A 229 0.39 -15.73 2.90
C ALA A 229 1.35 -16.91 3.03
N ALA A 230 2.66 -16.69 2.81
CA ALA A 230 3.69 -17.72 2.95
C ALA A 230 4.03 -17.98 4.45
N GLY A 231 4.39 -19.19 4.76
CA GLY A 231 4.81 -19.57 6.11
C GLY A 231 3.71 -19.33 7.15
N ASN A 232 3.96 -18.43 8.10
CA ASN A 232 3.09 -18.18 9.26
C ASN A 232 1.92 -17.22 8.97
N ALA A 233 1.66 -16.86 7.72
CA ALA A 233 0.56 -15.98 7.30
C ALA A 233 0.45 -14.73 8.19
N THR A 234 1.42 -13.83 8.06
CA THR A 234 1.50 -12.61 8.87
C THR A 234 0.89 -11.39 8.18
N THR A 235 0.25 -10.51 8.96
CA THR A 235 -0.13 -9.17 8.52
C THR A 235 0.73 -8.14 9.20
N ARG A 236 1.33 -7.24 8.43
CA ARG A 236 2.07 -6.09 8.90
C ARG A 236 1.29 -4.83 8.61
N VAL A 237 1.22 -3.92 9.57
CA VAL A 237 0.58 -2.60 9.43
C VAL A 237 1.61 -1.56 9.83
N GLU A 238 2.04 -0.72 8.90
CA GLU A 238 2.97 0.39 9.13
C GLU A 238 2.23 1.72 8.96
N VAL A 239 2.37 2.61 9.94
CA VAL A 239 1.72 3.91 9.96
C VAL A 239 2.76 5.00 9.78
N LEU A 240 2.66 5.72 8.65
CA LEU A 240 3.58 6.80 8.31
C LEU A 240 3.09 8.16 8.83
N ASP A 241 1.76 8.37 8.79
CA ASP A 241 1.11 9.58 9.31
C ASP A 241 -0.29 9.24 9.86
N GLY A 242 -0.71 9.94 10.91
CA GLY A 242 -2.00 9.71 11.57
C GLY A 242 -1.97 8.54 12.56
N ALA A 243 -3.02 7.74 12.60
CA ALA A 243 -3.13 6.56 13.46
C ALA A 243 -4.08 5.51 12.86
N VAL A 244 -3.77 4.23 13.09
CA VAL A 244 -4.55 3.08 12.63
C VAL A 244 -5.02 2.26 13.81
N GLY A 245 -6.33 1.99 13.88
CA GLY A 245 -6.87 1.00 14.80
C GLY A 245 -6.77 -0.40 14.18
N VAL A 246 -5.92 -1.26 14.74
CA VAL A 246 -5.74 -2.65 14.29
C VAL A 246 -6.48 -3.58 15.24
N ALA A 247 -7.43 -4.33 14.73
CA ALA A 247 -8.24 -5.27 15.49
C ALA A 247 -8.23 -6.65 14.85
N ARG A 248 -8.50 -7.69 15.63
CA ARG A 248 -8.74 -9.03 15.08
C ARG A 248 -9.96 -9.02 14.17
N SER A 249 -9.93 -9.72 13.05
CA SER A 249 -11.07 -9.81 12.12
C SER A 249 -12.34 -10.29 12.79
N GLN A 250 -12.22 -11.18 13.80
CA GLN A 250 -13.33 -11.73 14.56
C GLN A 250 -13.78 -10.85 15.75
N ARG A 251 -12.98 -9.86 16.17
CA ARG A 251 -13.26 -8.97 17.32
C ARG A 251 -12.87 -7.52 17.00
N PRO A 252 -13.58 -6.86 16.09
CA PRO A 252 -13.22 -5.50 15.65
C PRO A 252 -13.38 -4.43 16.73
N ALA A 253 -14.06 -4.73 17.84
CA ALA A 253 -14.20 -3.81 18.96
C ALA A 253 -12.91 -3.64 19.80
N ASP A 254 -12.00 -4.64 19.77
CA ASP A 254 -10.77 -4.68 20.57
C ASP A 254 -9.58 -4.17 19.74
N ALA A 255 -9.62 -2.92 19.30
CA ALA A 255 -8.59 -2.36 18.45
C ALA A 255 -7.37 -1.87 19.27
N THR A 256 -6.18 -2.30 18.85
CA THR A 256 -4.90 -1.72 19.27
C THR A 256 -4.60 -0.51 18.40
N LEU A 257 -4.35 0.64 18.99
CA LEU A 257 -3.98 1.85 18.25
C LEU A 257 -2.49 1.82 17.90
N VAL A 258 -2.19 1.90 16.60
CA VAL A 258 -0.83 2.05 16.07
C VAL A 258 -0.66 3.51 15.64
N PRO A 259 0.16 4.31 16.33
CA PRO A 259 0.36 5.72 15.99
C PRO A 259 1.35 5.91 14.83
N ALA A 260 1.45 7.14 14.32
CA ALA A 260 2.43 7.52 13.32
C ALA A 260 3.86 7.12 13.69
N ASN A 261 4.62 6.66 12.71
CA ASN A 261 6.00 6.15 12.83
C ASN A 261 6.14 4.83 13.62
N TYR A 262 5.05 4.07 13.76
CA TYR A 262 5.05 2.74 14.34
C TYR A 262 4.43 1.73 13.39
N GLY A 263 4.82 0.48 13.56
CA GLY A 263 4.22 -0.65 12.88
C GLY A 263 3.82 -1.73 13.88
N SER A 264 2.94 -2.63 13.47
CA SER A 264 2.52 -3.79 14.24
C SER A 264 2.47 -5.03 13.35
N VAL A 265 2.83 -6.16 13.91
CA VAL A 265 2.78 -7.46 13.23
C VAL A 265 1.70 -8.30 13.87
N ALA A 266 0.80 -8.82 13.06
CA ALA A 266 -0.24 -9.75 13.49
C ALA A 266 0.01 -11.13 12.88
N THR A 267 -0.13 -12.17 13.68
CA THR A 267 0.02 -13.57 13.26
C THR A 267 -1.27 -14.09 12.61
N SER A 268 -1.22 -15.27 12.00
CA SER A 268 -2.39 -15.97 11.44
C SER A 268 -3.49 -16.22 12.48
N SER A 269 -3.14 -16.40 13.75
CA SER A 269 -4.11 -16.55 14.85
C SER A 269 -4.81 -15.23 15.22
N GLY A 270 -4.42 -14.11 14.60
CA GLY A 270 -4.90 -12.77 14.91
C GLY A 270 -4.30 -12.18 16.19
N ALA A 271 -3.24 -12.77 16.75
CA ALA A 271 -2.49 -12.13 17.84
C ALA A 271 -1.76 -10.90 17.28
N ILE A 272 -2.06 -9.73 17.85
CA ILE A 272 -1.51 -8.44 17.43
C ILE A 272 -0.36 -8.10 18.36
N GLY A 273 0.85 -7.92 17.79
CA GLY A 273 2.03 -7.48 18.53
C GLY A 273 1.91 -6.02 18.99
N ALA A 274 2.62 -5.66 20.04
CA ALA A 274 2.76 -4.27 20.47
C ALA A 274 3.33 -3.43 19.32
N PRO A 275 2.92 -2.14 19.20
CA PRO A 275 3.50 -1.25 18.19
C PRO A 275 5.01 -1.08 18.37
N VAL A 276 5.76 -1.31 17.29
CA VAL A 276 7.21 -1.16 17.20
C VAL A 276 7.54 0.11 16.42
N ARG A 277 8.52 0.88 16.87
CA ARG A 277 8.95 2.09 16.16
C ARG A 277 9.60 1.73 14.83
N LEU A 278 9.10 2.32 13.74
CA LEU A 278 9.65 2.14 12.40
C LEU A 278 11.06 2.70 12.29
N LEU A 279 11.90 2.05 11.49
CA LEU A 279 13.22 2.55 11.16
C LEU A 279 13.14 3.94 10.51
N PRO A 280 14.13 4.82 10.78
CA PRO A 280 14.19 6.11 10.11
C PRO A 280 14.39 5.97 8.61
N ALA A 281 14.11 7.04 7.87
CA ALA A 281 14.29 7.07 6.42
C ALA A 281 15.78 6.99 6.06
N PRO A 282 16.20 6.03 5.22
CA PRO A 282 17.57 5.92 4.77
C PRO A 282 17.95 7.08 3.85
N ALA A 283 19.26 7.32 3.68
CA ALA A 283 19.78 8.32 2.78
C ALA A 283 20.51 7.67 1.61
N LEU A 284 20.48 8.31 0.44
CA LEU A 284 21.39 7.97 -0.67
C LEU A 284 22.77 8.60 -0.42
N VAL A 285 23.84 7.89 -0.78
CA VAL A 285 25.22 8.39 -0.69
C VAL A 285 25.44 9.54 -1.68
N ALA A 286 24.89 9.41 -2.90
CA ALA A 286 25.00 10.41 -3.94
C ALA A 286 23.62 10.71 -4.57
N PRO A 287 22.75 11.49 -3.89
CA PRO A 287 21.37 11.69 -4.32
C PRO A 287 21.23 12.50 -5.61
N ALA A 288 22.23 13.35 -5.94
CA ALA A 288 22.22 14.20 -7.13
C ALA A 288 22.94 13.58 -8.33
N LYS A 289 23.44 12.34 -8.22
CA LYS A 289 24.16 11.68 -9.31
C LYS A 289 23.21 11.44 -10.49
N VAL A 290 23.61 11.96 -11.68
CA VAL A 290 22.98 11.58 -12.93
C VAL A 290 23.27 10.10 -13.20
N GLN A 291 22.22 9.34 -13.53
CA GLN A 291 22.32 7.90 -13.80
C GLN A 291 22.63 7.70 -15.30
N ASP A 292 23.90 7.64 -15.65
CA ASP A 292 24.40 7.60 -17.04
C ASP A 292 25.01 6.26 -17.46
N GLU A 293 25.09 5.30 -16.53
CA GLU A 293 25.58 3.95 -16.77
C GLU A 293 24.48 3.03 -17.36
N PRO A 294 24.79 1.87 -17.95
CA PRO A 294 23.81 0.93 -18.47
C PRO A 294 22.70 0.60 -17.47
N ASP A 295 23.06 0.34 -16.24
CA ASP A 295 22.15 0.10 -15.12
C ASP A 295 22.01 1.34 -14.24
N VAL A 296 20.80 1.64 -13.80
CA VAL A 296 20.54 2.65 -12.77
C VAL A 296 20.87 2.04 -11.41
N ALA A 297 21.80 2.63 -10.68
CA ALA A 297 22.25 2.12 -9.40
C ALA A 297 22.20 3.19 -8.30
N PHE A 298 21.67 2.81 -7.15
CA PHE A 298 21.60 3.65 -5.96
C PHE A 298 22.41 3.03 -4.83
N GLU A 299 23.40 3.78 -4.32
CA GLU A 299 24.10 3.44 -3.11
C GLU A 299 23.37 4.07 -1.92
N ILE A 300 23.01 3.24 -0.96
CA ILE A 300 22.24 3.63 0.23
C ILE A 300 23.21 3.71 1.40
N ALA A 301 23.16 4.78 2.18
CA ALA A 301 23.92 4.83 3.42
C ALA A 301 23.42 3.72 4.38
N PRO A 302 24.30 2.82 4.83
CA PRO A 302 23.90 1.74 5.71
C PRO A 302 23.18 2.24 6.95
N LEU A 303 22.06 1.62 7.30
CA LEU A 303 21.28 1.98 8.46
C LEU A 303 21.35 0.85 9.49
N GLU A 304 21.64 1.20 10.74
CA GLU A 304 21.63 0.25 11.84
C GLU A 304 20.27 -0.44 11.98
N ARG A 305 20.26 -1.75 12.22
CA ARG A 305 19.09 -2.62 12.32
C ARG A 305 18.28 -2.78 11.04
N ALA A 306 18.75 -2.28 9.89
CA ALA A 306 18.17 -2.60 8.60
C ALA A 306 18.63 -3.99 8.15
N HIS A 307 17.67 -4.87 7.88
CA HIS A 307 17.89 -6.21 7.33
C HIS A 307 17.77 -6.23 5.80
N ALA A 308 17.01 -5.29 5.26
CA ALA A 308 16.83 -5.11 3.82
C ALA A 308 16.40 -3.68 3.51
N TYR A 309 16.38 -3.36 2.22
CA TYR A 309 15.89 -2.09 1.71
C TYR A 309 14.84 -2.35 0.62
N GLN A 310 13.74 -1.61 0.65
CA GLN A 310 12.77 -1.51 -0.42
C GLN A 310 13.06 -0.27 -1.23
N VAL A 311 13.25 -0.42 -2.53
CA VAL A 311 13.52 0.70 -3.45
C VAL A 311 12.52 0.65 -4.58
N GLN A 312 11.86 1.77 -4.84
CA GLN A 312 10.81 1.88 -5.85
C GLN A 312 11.07 3.08 -6.75
N LEU A 313 10.76 2.93 -8.03
CA LEU A 313 10.87 3.98 -9.04
C LEU A 313 9.48 4.42 -9.49
N ALA A 314 9.29 5.75 -9.61
CA ALA A 314 8.05 6.35 -10.10
C ALA A 314 8.34 7.43 -11.14
N ARG A 315 7.35 7.72 -12.01
CA ARG A 315 7.43 8.81 -12.99
C ARG A 315 6.98 10.16 -12.42
N ASP A 316 6.34 10.15 -11.26
CA ASP A 316 5.81 11.36 -10.62
C ASP A 316 6.27 11.48 -9.15
N ALA A 317 6.28 12.71 -8.64
CA ALA A 317 6.70 13.02 -7.26
C ALA A 317 5.73 12.49 -6.20
N GLY A 318 4.46 12.28 -6.55
CA GLY A 318 3.43 11.71 -5.69
C GLY A 318 3.51 10.20 -5.57
N LEU A 319 4.37 9.56 -6.38
CA LEU A 319 4.53 8.10 -6.43
C LEU A 319 3.24 7.35 -6.83
N LEU A 320 2.41 8.00 -7.64
CA LEU A 320 1.19 7.41 -8.16
C LEU A 320 1.46 6.49 -9.36
N ASP A 321 2.43 6.84 -10.21
CA ASP A 321 2.87 6.04 -11.36
C ASP A 321 4.18 5.30 -11.04
N LEU A 322 4.07 4.30 -10.17
CA LEU A 322 5.16 3.36 -9.89
C LEU A 322 5.34 2.41 -11.07
N PHE A 323 6.59 2.17 -11.48
CA PHE A 323 6.87 1.29 -12.63
C PHE A 323 7.94 0.23 -12.38
N SER A 324 8.72 0.34 -11.30
CA SER A 324 9.73 -0.65 -10.94
C SER A 324 9.98 -0.66 -9.45
N GLN A 325 10.32 -1.83 -8.91
CA GLN A 325 10.77 -1.95 -7.53
C GLN A 325 11.79 -3.08 -7.38
N THR A 326 12.61 -2.97 -6.35
CA THR A 326 13.50 -4.03 -5.92
C THR A 326 13.60 -4.06 -4.40
N ARG A 327 13.73 -5.27 -3.86
CA ARG A 327 14.11 -5.50 -2.48
C ARG A 327 15.52 -6.07 -2.45
N THR A 328 16.39 -5.50 -1.65
CA THR A 328 17.79 -5.91 -1.52
C THR A 328 18.18 -6.00 -0.05
N ASP A 329 19.00 -6.98 0.30
CA ASP A 329 19.63 -7.15 1.62
C ASP A 329 20.95 -6.40 1.76
N THR A 330 21.43 -5.82 0.65
CA THR A 330 22.62 -4.98 0.62
C THR A 330 22.25 -3.50 0.50
N PRO A 331 23.10 -2.55 0.90
CA PRO A 331 22.83 -1.12 0.76
C PRO A 331 23.05 -0.62 -0.68
N ARG A 332 22.67 -1.44 -1.66
CA ARG A 332 22.77 -1.12 -3.09
C ARG A 332 21.57 -1.67 -3.84
N ALA A 333 20.90 -0.82 -4.62
CA ALA A 333 19.79 -1.21 -5.48
C ALA A 333 20.15 -0.96 -6.94
N VAL A 334 19.82 -1.91 -7.83
CA VAL A 334 20.10 -1.83 -9.26
C VAL A 334 18.83 -2.06 -10.05
N PHE A 335 18.62 -1.21 -11.07
CA PHE A 335 17.50 -1.32 -12.00
C PHE A 335 18.02 -1.34 -13.43
N ARG A 336 17.49 -2.26 -14.24
CA ARG A 336 17.83 -2.42 -15.63
C ARG A 336 16.76 -1.81 -16.53
N ASN A 337 17.17 -1.47 -17.75
CA ASN A 337 16.25 -1.02 -18.81
C ASN A 337 15.39 0.20 -18.41
N VAL A 338 15.89 1.10 -17.57
CA VAL A 338 15.22 2.35 -17.25
C VAL A 338 15.46 3.32 -18.42
N PRO A 339 14.43 3.80 -19.12
CA PRO A 339 14.59 4.76 -20.22
C PRO A 339 15.15 6.11 -19.74
N ASN A 340 15.67 6.93 -20.65
CA ASN A 340 16.07 8.29 -20.32
C ASN A 340 14.88 9.13 -19.88
N GLY A 341 15.08 9.99 -18.88
CA GLY A 341 14.02 10.83 -18.31
C GLY A 341 14.30 11.24 -16.87
N THR A 342 13.41 12.05 -16.34
CA THR A 342 13.41 12.44 -14.92
C THR A 342 12.45 11.54 -14.15
N TYR A 343 12.90 11.00 -13.05
CA TYR A 343 12.18 10.02 -12.23
C TYR A 343 12.34 10.32 -10.75
N PHE A 344 11.60 9.57 -9.96
CA PHE A 344 11.65 9.61 -8.50
C PHE A 344 12.01 8.23 -7.96
N VAL A 345 12.92 8.19 -7.00
CA VAL A 345 13.28 6.97 -6.27
C VAL A 345 12.82 7.11 -4.82
N ARG A 346 12.01 6.17 -4.37
CA ARG A 346 11.59 6.02 -2.97
C ARG A 346 12.37 4.88 -2.35
N ILE A 347 13.01 5.15 -1.21
CA ILE A 347 13.78 4.15 -0.46
C ILE A 347 13.24 4.06 0.97
N ALA A 348 13.15 2.83 1.50
CA ALA A 348 12.81 2.54 2.88
C ALA A 348 13.65 1.37 3.37
N ALA A 349 13.99 1.35 4.66
CA ALA A 349 14.68 0.25 5.30
C ALA A 349 13.67 -0.72 5.91
N ILE A 350 13.98 -2.01 5.92
CA ILE A 350 13.14 -3.07 6.47
C ILE A 350 13.84 -3.65 7.69
N ASP A 351 13.14 -3.76 8.81
CA ASP A 351 13.68 -4.31 10.06
C ASP A 351 13.61 -5.85 10.11
N GLU A 352 14.08 -6.43 11.21
CA GLU A 352 14.05 -7.88 11.47
C GLU A 352 12.65 -8.50 11.49
N ASN A 353 11.61 -7.70 11.80
CA ASN A 353 10.21 -8.14 11.80
C ASN A 353 9.58 -8.03 10.40
N GLY A 354 10.35 -7.55 9.42
CA GLY A 354 9.87 -7.29 8.07
C GLY A 354 9.01 -6.02 7.96
N LEU A 355 9.00 -5.16 8.99
CA LEU A 355 8.33 -3.87 8.93
C LEU A 355 9.14 -2.90 8.08
N GLU A 356 8.49 -2.34 7.07
CA GLU A 356 9.08 -1.31 6.22
C GLU A 356 9.01 0.05 6.92
N GLY A 357 10.18 0.64 7.14
CA GLY A 357 10.35 1.89 7.84
C GLY A 357 9.87 3.11 7.09
N ARG A 358 10.24 4.28 7.59
CA ARG A 358 9.91 5.57 6.98
C ARG A 358 10.60 5.68 5.61
N PRO A 359 9.89 6.05 4.56
CA PRO A 359 10.50 6.24 3.25
C PRO A 359 11.14 7.61 3.11
N ARG A 360 12.11 7.71 2.17
CA ARG A 360 12.60 8.96 1.62
C ARG A 360 12.55 8.91 0.10
N THR A 361 12.15 10.02 -0.50
CA THR A 361 12.05 10.16 -1.95
C THR A 361 13.06 11.17 -2.44
N TYR A 362 13.73 10.86 -3.57
CA TYR A 362 14.64 11.72 -4.30
C TYR A 362 14.24 11.78 -5.77
N ALA A 363 14.35 12.93 -6.36
CA ALA A 363 14.34 13.04 -7.83
C ALA A 363 15.71 12.62 -8.39
N PHE A 364 15.73 11.92 -9.51
CA PHE A 364 16.96 11.63 -10.24
C PHE A 364 16.73 11.75 -11.73
N GLU A 365 17.84 11.98 -12.43
CA GLU A 365 17.84 12.04 -13.87
C GLU A 365 18.51 10.78 -14.42
N ARG A 366 17.84 10.13 -15.36
CA ARG A 366 18.37 9.01 -16.14
C ARG A 366 18.79 9.52 -17.51
N ARG A 367 20.08 9.42 -17.81
CA ARG A 367 20.62 9.79 -19.09
C ARG A 367 21.71 8.80 -19.51
N LEU A 368 21.30 7.77 -20.21
CA LEU A 368 22.22 6.76 -20.71
C LEU A 368 23.12 7.38 -21.74
N MET A 369 24.40 7.47 -21.40
CA MET A 369 25.48 7.95 -22.28
C MET A 369 26.60 6.92 -22.25
N GLY A 370 26.58 5.99 -23.21
CA GLY A 370 27.70 5.09 -23.42
C GLY A 370 28.79 5.82 -24.18
N LEU A 371 30.06 5.67 -23.80
CA LEU A 371 31.22 6.21 -24.51
C LEU A 371 32.33 5.18 -24.49
N ASP A 372 32.57 4.60 -25.66
CA ASP A 372 33.64 3.67 -25.90
C ASP A 372 34.69 4.34 -26.78
N ALA A 373 35.96 4.21 -26.45
CA ALA A 373 37.03 4.82 -27.18
C ALA A 373 38.23 3.87 -27.32
N THR A 374 38.88 3.92 -28.49
CA THR A 374 40.01 3.08 -28.82
C THR A 374 41.14 3.92 -29.43
N ALA A 375 42.37 3.50 -29.22
CA ALA A 375 43.54 4.10 -29.83
C ALA A 375 44.33 3.04 -30.60
N THR A 376 44.72 3.35 -31.83
CA THR A 376 45.49 2.45 -32.69
C THR A 376 46.62 3.20 -33.40
N PRO A 377 47.80 2.61 -33.52
CA PRO A 377 48.86 3.18 -34.37
C PRO A 377 48.44 3.15 -35.84
N GLY A 378 48.70 4.23 -36.59
CA GLY A 378 48.37 4.37 -38.00
C GLY A 378 49.51 5.02 -38.79
N PRO A 379 49.41 5.06 -40.13
CA PRO A 379 50.48 5.60 -41.00
C PRO A 379 50.76 7.07 -40.75
N GLY A 380 49.81 7.84 -40.24
CA GLY A 380 49.93 9.28 -39.98
C GLY A 380 50.13 9.64 -38.49
N GLY A 381 50.34 8.67 -37.61
CA GLY A 381 50.42 8.87 -36.17
C GLY A 381 49.49 7.92 -35.38
N TYR A 382 49.08 8.33 -34.19
CA TYR A 382 48.08 7.60 -33.41
C TYR A 382 46.68 8.06 -33.77
N GLU A 383 45.83 7.10 -34.13
CA GLU A 383 44.41 7.35 -34.44
C GLU A 383 43.54 6.96 -33.23
N PHE A 384 42.74 7.90 -32.76
CA PHE A 384 41.77 7.71 -31.69
C PHE A 384 40.38 7.75 -32.30
N ARG A 385 39.57 6.74 -31.98
CA ARG A 385 38.18 6.61 -32.43
C ARG A 385 37.29 6.39 -31.27
N TRP A 386 36.07 6.93 -31.31
CA TRP A 386 35.07 6.73 -30.27
C TRP A 386 33.67 6.56 -30.85
N SER A 387 32.85 5.91 -30.08
CA SER A 387 31.43 5.76 -30.32
C SER A 387 30.66 6.13 -29.06
N SER A 388 29.53 6.78 -29.21
CA SER A 388 28.64 7.10 -28.11
C SER A 388 27.26 6.51 -28.38
N ASN A 389 26.72 5.77 -27.40
CA ASN A 389 25.36 5.24 -27.41
C ASN A 389 24.50 6.15 -26.54
N GLY A 390 23.33 6.61 -27.07
CA GLY A 390 22.40 7.46 -26.34
C GLY A 390 22.72 8.96 -26.34
N ALA A 391 23.85 9.40 -26.88
CA ALA A 391 24.11 10.82 -27.06
C ALA A 391 23.24 11.42 -28.18
N ALA A 392 22.79 12.67 -27.99
CA ALA A 392 21.99 13.37 -28.98
C ALA A 392 22.78 13.67 -30.27
N ALA A 393 22.06 13.90 -31.36
CA ALA A 393 22.70 14.22 -32.67
C ALA A 393 23.55 15.50 -32.64
N ASN A 394 23.31 16.38 -31.69
CA ASN A 394 24.05 17.64 -31.50
C ASN A 394 25.23 17.52 -30.51
N ALA A 395 25.51 16.33 -29.98
CA ALA A 395 26.62 16.11 -29.06
C ALA A 395 27.95 16.58 -29.65
N ARG A 396 28.81 17.07 -28.79
CA ARG A 396 30.19 17.46 -29.09
C ARG A 396 31.11 16.58 -28.28
N TYR A 397 32.38 16.52 -28.77
CA TYR A 397 33.38 15.74 -28.09
C TYR A 397 34.59 16.62 -27.78
N ARG A 398 35.19 16.36 -26.63
CA ARG A 398 36.50 16.89 -26.26
C ARG A 398 37.47 15.72 -26.18
N PHE A 399 38.59 15.82 -26.82
CA PHE A 399 39.66 14.83 -26.75
C PHE A 399 40.83 15.42 -25.97
N VAL A 400 41.30 14.70 -24.96
CA VAL A 400 42.42 15.11 -24.12
C VAL A 400 43.51 14.05 -24.15
N LEU A 401 44.74 14.44 -24.43
CA LEU A 401 45.93 13.61 -24.38
C LEU A 401 46.97 14.29 -23.47
N SER A 402 47.50 13.59 -22.50
CA SER A 402 48.44 14.12 -21.52
C SER A 402 49.58 13.12 -21.25
N ARG A 403 50.64 13.58 -20.65
CA ARG A 403 51.69 12.72 -20.04
C ARG A 403 51.40 12.36 -18.59
N SER A 404 50.35 12.92 -18.02
CA SER A 404 49.91 12.67 -16.65
C SER A 404 48.58 11.95 -16.63
N ARG A 405 48.43 10.97 -15.76
CA ARG A 405 47.21 10.15 -15.65
C ARG A 405 45.96 10.93 -15.22
N ASP A 406 46.16 12.03 -14.52
CA ASP A 406 45.07 12.94 -14.13
C ASP A 406 44.68 13.91 -15.27
N LEU A 407 45.27 13.74 -16.45
CA LEU A 407 45.07 14.57 -17.63
C LEU A 407 45.43 16.05 -17.44
N SER A 408 46.14 16.38 -16.35
CA SER A 408 46.69 17.73 -16.14
C SER A 408 47.77 18.05 -17.18
N ALA A 409 47.91 19.33 -17.57
CA ALA A 409 48.86 19.78 -18.57
C ALA A 409 48.79 18.98 -19.89
N PRO A 410 47.69 19.00 -20.61
CA PRO A 410 47.51 18.20 -21.83
C PRO A 410 48.48 18.58 -22.93
N VAL A 411 48.93 17.58 -23.66
CA VAL A 411 49.72 17.72 -24.89
C VAL A 411 48.80 18.06 -26.07
N VAL A 412 47.57 17.51 -26.05
CA VAL A 412 46.50 17.82 -26.99
C VAL A 412 45.21 18.00 -26.17
N ASP A 413 44.47 19.06 -26.44
CA ASP A 413 43.15 19.35 -25.85
C ASP A 413 42.26 19.95 -26.95
N GLU A 414 41.55 19.09 -27.65
CA GLU A 414 40.65 19.48 -28.74
C GLU A 414 39.20 19.47 -28.26
N VAL A 415 38.57 20.63 -28.36
CA VAL A 415 37.20 20.85 -27.88
C VAL A 415 36.20 21.03 -29.02
N GLY A 416 34.93 20.71 -28.79
CA GLY A 416 33.83 20.95 -29.73
C GLY A 416 33.85 20.08 -30.98
N LEU A 417 34.58 18.95 -30.97
CA LEU A 417 34.66 18.01 -32.07
C LEU A 417 33.30 17.45 -32.45
N ARG A 418 33.00 17.44 -33.75
CA ARG A 418 31.85 16.71 -34.32
C ARG A 418 32.24 15.34 -34.85
N ALA A 419 33.47 15.20 -35.30
CA ALA A 419 34.04 13.94 -35.73
C ALA A 419 34.15 12.99 -34.54
N ARG A 420 34.05 11.69 -34.81
CA ARG A 420 34.22 10.62 -33.82
C ARG A 420 35.63 9.99 -33.95
N GLN A 421 36.56 10.75 -34.42
CA GLN A 421 37.96 10.35 -34.54
C GLN A 421 38.89 11.57 -34.59
N ILE A 422 40.13 11.37 -34.17
CA ILE A 422 41.23 12.32 -34.30
C ILE A 422 42.52 11.54 -34.52
N THR A 423 43.41 12.09 -35.35
CA THR A 423 44.75 11.56 -35.54
C THR A 423 45.76 12.54 -34.95
N VAL A 424 46.60 12.05 -34.06
CA VAL A 424 47.68 12.84 -33.46
C VAL A 424 49.02 12.35 -34.00
N ALA A 425 49.69 13.22 -34.73
CA ALA A 425 50.99 12.95 -35.32
C ALA A 425 52.14 13.52 -34.47
N HIS A 426 53.37 13.06 -34.73
CA HIS A 426 54.63 13.61 -34.22
C HIS A 426 54.74 13.59 -32.70
N LEU A 427 54.17 12.59 -32.04
CA LEU A 427 54.31 12.41 -30.60
C LEU A 427 55.72 11.91 -30.25
N PRO A 428 56.46 12.58 -29.34
CA PRO A 428 57.74 12.07 -28.86
C PRO A 428 57.59 10.74 -28.10
N PRO A 429 58.61 9.88 -28.06
CA PRO A 429 58.59 8.67 -27.26
C PRO A 429 58.22 8.96 -25.78
N GLY A 430 57.45 8.05 -25.16
CA GLY A 430 57.02 8.19 -23.80
C GLY A 430 55.66 7.54 -23.53
N GLU A 431 55.24 7.61 -22.29
CA GLU A 431 53.91 7.17 -21.84
C GLU A 431 52.92 8.32 -21.98
N TYR A 432 51.73 7.98 -22.46
CA TYR A 432 50.62 8.92 -22.66
C TYR A 432 49.35 8.38 -22.09
N PHE A 433 48.54 9.28 -21.51
CA PHE A 433 47.20 9.05 -20.98
C PHE A 433 46.19 9.88 -21.76
N TRP A 434 45.06 9.31 -22.08
CA TRP A 434 44.08 10.01 -22.89
C TRP A 434 42.65 9.63 -22.47
N ALA A 435 41.72 10.55 -22.73
CA ALA A 435 40.29 10.33 -22.59
C ALA A 435 39.53 11.15 -23.65
N VAL A 436 38.31 10.70 -23.92
CA VAL A 436 37.32 11.43 -24.68
C VAL A 436 36.19 11.83 -23.73
N ILE A 437 35.68 13.03 -23.87
CA ILE A 437 34.57 13.56 -23.14
C ILE A 437 33.45 13.84 -24.15
N VAL A 438 32.28 13.24 -23.97
CA VAL A 438 31.08 13.62 -24.73
C VAL A 438 30.36 14.71 -23.96
N GLU A 439 30.00 15.76 -24.68
CA GLU A 439 29.36 16.97 -24.17
C GLU A 439 28.01 17.16 -24.88
N GLU A 440 26.98 17.40 -24.15
CA GLU A 440 25.62 17.57 -24.67
C GLU A 440 24.89 18.65 -23.91
N PHE A 441 24.15 19.51 -24.63
CA PHE A 441 23.24 20.47 -24.04
C PHE A 441 21.81 20.13 -24.45
N ASP A 442 20.98 19.79 -23.47
CA ASP A 442 19.59 19.39 -23.69
C ASP A 442 18.70 19.88 -22.57
N GLY A 443 17.49 20.31 -22.90
CA GLY A 443 16.49 20.77 -21.91
C GLY A 443 16.99 21.91 -21.00
N GLY A 444 17.92 22.75 -21.46
CA GLY A 444 18.51 23.83 -20.66
C GLY A 444 19.59 23.38 -19.68
N ARG A 445 20.08 22.14 -19.78
CA ARG A 445 21.13 21.57 -18.94
C ARG A 445 22.30 21.08 -19.77
N PHE A 446 23.47 21.15 -19.17
CA PHE A 446 24.71 20.64 -19.73
C PHE A 446 25.04 19.27 -19.12
N TYR A 447 25.34 18.31 -19.97
CA TYR A 447 25.70 16.94 -19.58
C TYR A 447 27.06 16.61 -20.17
N GLU A 448 27.89 15.93 -19.40
CA GLU A 448 29.15 15.42 -19.83
C GLU A 448 29.39 14.01 -19.30
N LYS A 449 30.10 13.21 -20.10
CA LYS A 449 30.63 11.91 -19.68
C LYS A 449 32.02 11.72 -20.23
N THR A 450 32.95 11.38 -19.34
CA THR A 450 34.33 11.08 -19.68
C THR A 450 34.53 9.57 -19.85
N SER A 451 35.19 9.13 -20.90
CA SER A 451 35.64 7.74 -21.06
C SER A 451 36.61 7.36 -19.94
N PRO A 452 36.78 6.07 -19.63
CA PRO A 452 37.91 5.64 -18.80
C PRO A 452 39.23 6.19 -19.36
N VAL A 453 40.10 6.69 -18.47
CA VAL A 453 41.43 7.14 -18.86
C VAL A 453 42.25 5.93 -19.31
N SER A 454 42.64 5.93 -20.57
CA SER A 454 43.44 4.87 -21.17
C SER A 454 44.90 5.33 -21.37
N ALA A 455 45.82 4.39 -21.43
CA ALA A 455 47.23 4.68 -21.59
C ALA A 455 47.83 3.91 -22.77
N PHE A 456 48.83 4.49 -23.39
CA PHE A 456 49.73 3.79 -24.35
C PHE A 456 51.13 4.31 -24.22
N THR A 457 52.08 3.48 -24.66
CA THR A 457 53.54 3.82 -24.66
C THR A 457 54.08 3.83 -26.07
N LEU A 458 54.73 4.92 -26.44
CA LEU A 458 55.53 5.01 -27.66
C LEU A 458 56.98 4.66 -27.35
N SER A 459 57.46 3.57 -27.91
CA SER A 459 58.87 3.19 -27.91
C SER A 459 59.59 3.91 -29.05
N ARG A 460 60.92 4.11 -28.91
CA ARG A 460 61.81 4.67 -29.97
C ARG A 460 61.77 3.81 -31.18
#